data_ce1ed663358762448faaa3f89f131343
#
_entry.id   ce1ed663358762448faaa3f89f131343
#
_cell.length_a   1.000
_cell.length_b   1.000
_cell.length_c   1.000
_cell.angle_alpha   90.00
_cell.angle_beta   90.00
_cell.angle_gamma   90.00
#
_symmetry.space_group_name_H-M   'P 1'
#
loop_
_entity.id
_entity.type
_entity.pdbx_description
1 polymer ?
#
loop_
_entity_poly.entity_id
_entity_poly.type
_entity_poly.pdbx_seq_one_letter_code
_entity_poly.pdbx_strand_id
1 'polypeptide(L)'
;MAKNNLCNLINEFIDTILHMTNKFRVGDIVYVSRSRARLDINAPSALYRSEIVEIRNRSAKIKLLEDVSSFIPTSALVKRLGILVLKIGDFESEDSLLNPLRESLRHYFSLLLSEGEVLYWDVRSLDELSRFWKTQNNHNAITHVILVGHGKSNSIKFGDTWKLSKEINDILNLDGVFPKQFISLCCETGIANFGKMFSQLPVCESLIAPFQSIHGSIASQFCQTYFNYLLLQGKTSGVSFKKARDATPNATSFRRWKNGKLIS
;
A
#
# COMPACT_ATOMS: atom_id res chain seq x y z
N MET A 1 -1.62 9.96 -45.64
CA MET A 1 -1.04 10.65 -44.46
C MET A 1 -1.72 10.30 -43.10
N ALA A 2 -3.01 9.96 -43.02
CA ALA A 2 -3.69 9.69 -41.76
C ALA A 2 -3.32 8.36 -41.05
N LYS A 3 -2.91 7.32 -41.80
CA LYS A 3 -2.53 6.02 -41.19
C LYS A 3 -1.22 6.05 -40.40
N ASN A 4 -0.26 6.91 -40.77
CA ASN A 4 1.01 6.99 -40.02
C ASN A 4 0.86 7.72 -38.68
N ASN A 5 -0.07 8.67 -38.56
CA ASN A 5 -0.31 9.38 -37.32
C ASN A 5 -1.00 8.48 -36.24
N LEU A 6 -1.86 7.57 -36.66
CA LEU A 6 -2.51 6.65 -35.72
C LEU A 6 -1.55 5.61 -35.15
N CYS A 7 -0.62 5.08 -35.99
CA CYS A 7 0.44 4.18 -35.51
C CYS A 7 1.40 4.86 -34.54
N ASN A 8 1.76 6.12 -34.80
CA ASN A 8 2.63 6.86 -33.88
C ASN A 8 1.93 7.18 -32.55
N LEU A 9 0.65 7.58 -32.57
CA LEU A 9 -0.14 7.77 -31.37
C LEU A 9 -0.34 6.48 -30.56
N ILE A 10 -0.56 5.35 -31.22
CA ILE A 10 -0.66 4.05 -30.58
C ILE A 10 0.69 3.64 -29.98
N ASN A 11 1.78 3.86 -30.67
CA ASN A 11 3.13 3.57 -30.16
C ASN A 11 3.52 4.49 -28.98
N GLU A 12 3.23 5.79 -29.05
CA GLU A 12 3.40 6.70 -27.90
C GLU A 12 2.50 6.34 -26.73
N PHE A 13 1.27 5.91 -26.98
CA PHE A 13 0.35 5.45 -25.94
C PHE A 13 0.80 4.11 -25.33
N ILE A 14 1.30 3.19 -26.15
CA ILE A 14 1.90 1.92 -25.71
C ILE A 14 3.21 2.19 -24.96
N ASP A 15 4.06 3.10 -25.42
CA ASP A 15 5.27 3.50 -24.71
C ASP A 15 4.96 4.25 -23.41
N THR A 16 3.93 5.07 -23.36
CA THR A 16 3.46 5.73 -22.14
C THR A 16 2.88 4.70 -21.15
N ILE A 17 2.08 3.74 -21.62
CA ILE A 17 1.58 2.61 -20.79
C ILE A 17 2.75 1.70 -20.36
N LEU A 18 3.73 1.44 -21.21
CA LEU A 18 4.94 0.68 -20.88
C LEU A 18 5.86 1.45 -19.92
N HIS A 19 5.86 2.79 -19.94
CA HIS A 19 6.55 3.62 -18.94
C HIS A 19 5.82 3.65 -17.60
N MET A 20 4.51 3.50 -17.58
CA MET A 20 3.71 3.39 -16.35
C MET A 20 3.78 1.99 -15.70
N THR A 21 4.11 0.95 -16.44
CA THR A 21 4.46 -0.34 -15.84
C THR A 21 5.89 -0.23 -15.32
N ASN A 22 6.10 -0.42 -14.03
CA ASN A 22 7.39 -0.44 -13.31
C ASN A 22 8.46 -1.24 -14.07
N LYS A 23 9.05 -0.64 -15.10
CA LYS A 23 10.13 -1.28 -15.83
C LYS A 23 11.36 -1.23 -14.94
N PHE A 24 11.77 -2.38 -14.44
CA PHE A 24 13.02 -2.53 -13.72
C PHE A 24 14.18 -2.18 -14.66
N ARG A 25 15.22 -1.56 -14.10
CA ARG A 25 16.47 -1.22 -14.79
C ARG A 25 17.65 -1.80 -14.03
N VAL A 26 18.74 -2.07 -14.73
CA VAL A 26 20.02 -2.36 -14.08
C VAL A 26 20.40 -1.16 -13.20
N GLY A 27 20.86 -1.42 -11.97
CA GLY A 27 21.14 -0.42 -10.96
C GLY A 27 19.92 -0.07 -10.07
N ASP A 28 18.70 -0.52 -10.40
CA ASP A 28 17.55 -0.30 -9.51
C ASP A 28 17.72 -1.07 -8.20
N ILE A 29 17.41 -0.38 -7.10
CA ILE A 29 17.27 -1.03 -5.79
C ILE A 29 15.90 -1.67 -5.70
N VAL A 30 15.91 -2.94 -5.32
CA VAL A 30 14.70 -3.77 -5.21
C VAL A 30 14.68 -4.53 -3.90
N TYR A 31 13.49 -4.95 -3.53
CA TYR A 31 13.25 -5.81 -2.38
C TYR A 31 12.68 -7.14 -2.86
N VAL A 32 13.15 -8.21 -2.24
CA VAL A 32 12.68 -9.57 -2.50
C VAL A 32 12.48 -10.30 -1.18
N SER A 33 11.42 -11.13 -1.07
CA SER A 33 11.27 -11.94 0.14
C SER A 33 12.45 -12.91 0.29
N ARG A 34 12.95 -13.08 1.51
CA ARG A 34 14.07 -13.99 1.79
C ARG A 34 13.76 -15.41 1.37
N SER A 35 12.53 -15.86 1.54
CA SER A 35 12.07 -17.17 1.07
C SER A 35 12.18 -17.32 -0.45
N ARG A 36 11.85 -16.28 -1.22
CA ARG A 36 11.99 -16.29 -2.69
C ARG A 36 13.44 -16.24 -3.14
N ALA A 37 14.26 -15.52 -2.41
CA ALA A 37 15.70 -15.43 -2.67
C ALA A 37 16.48 -16.65 -2.15
N ARG A 38 15.80 -17.59 -1.47
CA ARG A 38 16.41 -18.76 -0.79
C ARG A 38 17.48 -18.36 0.21
N LEU A 39 17.27 -17.24 0.87
CA LEU A 39 18.13 -16.74 1.97
C LEU A 39 17.58 -17.20 3.31
N ASP A 40 18.42 -17.09 4.35
CA ASP A 40 18.02 -17.39 5.71
C ASP A 40 16.76 -16.60 6.11
N ILE A 41 15.69 -17.33 6.41
CA ILE A 41 14.41 -16.77 6.81
C ILE A 41 14.38 -16.29 8.25
N ASN A 42 15.35 -16.69 9.06
CA ASN A 42 15.49 -16.27 10.47
C ASN A 42 16.24 -14.94 10.63
N ALA A 43 16.66 -14.33 9.53
CA ALA A 43 17.30 -13.03 9.57
C ALA A 43 16.32 -11.92 10.01
N PRO A 44 16.81 -10.79 10.57
CA PRO A 44 15.99 -9.75 11.17
C PRO A 44 14.96 -9.09 10.25
N SER A 45 15.12 -9.21 8.94
CA SER A 45 14.20 -8.64 7.95
C SER A 45 13.62 -9.72 7.03
N ALA A 46 12.32 -9.73 6.87
CA ALA A 46 11.62 -10.62 5.94
C ALA A 46 11.96 -10.36 4.47
N LEU A 47 12.42 -9.16 4.18
CA LEU A 47 12.81 -8.72 2.85
C LEU A 47 14.31 -8.51 2.78
N TYR A 48 14.86 -8.85 1.63
CA TYR A 48 16.25 -8.58 1.29
C TYR A 48 16.31 -7.44 0.29
N ARG A 49 17.04 -6.37 0.65
CA ARG A 49 17.30 -5.23 -0.23
C ARG A 49 18.48 -5.55 -1.12
N SER A 50 18.34 -5.39 -2.40
CA SER A 50 19.35 -5.72 -3.40
C SER A 50 19.34 -4.76 -4.57
N GLU A 51 20.37 -4.87 -5.40
CA GLU A 51 20.52 -4.15 -6.65
C GLU A 51 20.32 -5.11 -7.84
N ILE A 52 19.64 -4.63 -8.89
CA ILE A 52 19.52 -5.36 -10.15
C ILE A 52 20.81 -5.19 -10.95
N VAL A 53 21.46 -6.32 -11.25
CA VAL A 53 22.70 -6.34 -12.05
C VAL A 53 22.47 -6.76 -13.50
N GLU A 54 21.36 -7.47 -13.79
CA GLU A 54 21.01 -7.90 -15.16
C GLU A 54 19.49 -8.09 -15.25
N ILE A 55 18.92 -7.85 -16.42
CA ILE A 55 17.49 -8.08 -16.70
C ILE A 55 17.37 -8.99 -17.92
N ARG A 56 16.53 -10.02 -17.78
CA ARG A 56 16.13 -10.95 -18.85
C ARG A 56 14.62 -11.07 -18.88
N ASN A 57 13.96 -10.69 -19.97
CA ASN A 57 12.51 -10.83 -20.17
C ASN A 57 11.65 -10.67 -18.91
N ARG A 58 11.36 -11.77 -18.19
CA ARG A 58 10.50 -11.82 -17.00
C ARG A 58 11.28 -12.06 -15.71
N SER A 59 12.61 -11.98 -15.72
CA SER A 59 13.46 -12.16 -14.55
C SER A 59 14.54 -11.10 -14.49
N ALA A 60 15.00 -10.82 -13.29
CA ALA A 60 16.13 -9.95 -13.03
C ALA A 60 17.14 -10.68 -12.16
N LYS A 61 18.42 -10.53 -12.49
CA LYS A 61 19.52 -10.98 -11.66
C LYS A 61 19.78 -9.94 -10.60
N ILE A 62 19.69 -10.34 -9.34
CA ILE A 62 19.93 -9.48 -8.19
C ILE A 62 21.17 -9.94 -7.44
N LYS A 63 21.87 -8.98 -6.82
CA LYS A 63 23.02 -9.22 -5.98
C LYS A 63 22.54 -9.68 -4.60
N LEU A 64 22.84 -10.91 -4.18
CA LEU A 64 22.40 -11.45 -2.89
C LEU A 64 23.44 -11.28 -1.78
N LEU A 65 24.71 -11.53 -2.10
CA LEU A 65 25.90 -11.36 -1.24
C LEU A 65 27.02 -10.86 -2.13
N GLU A 66 28.19 -10.57 -1.59
CA GLU A 66 29.30 -9.98 -2.35
C GLU A 66 29.59 -10.69 -3.67
N ASP A 67 29.55 -12.04 -3.69
CA ASP A 67 29.84 -12.83 -4.89
C ASP A 67 28.66 -13.72 -5.35
N VAL A 68 27.51 -13.60 -4.69
CA VAL A 68 26.32 -14.43 -5.01
C VAL A 68 25.25 -13.58 -5.65
N SER A 69 24.78 -14.02 -6.81
CA SER A 69 23.63 -13.41 -7.48
C SER A 69 22.66 -14.49 -7.94
N SER A 70 21.38 -14.15 -8.00
CA SER A 70 20.33 -15.07 -8.42
C SER A 70 19.34 -14.40 -9.36
N PHE A 71 18.79 -15.17 -10.31
CA PHE A 71 17.68 -14.73 -11.13
C PHE A 71 16.36 -14.91 -10.38
N ILE A 72 15.66 -13.79 -10.20
CA ILE A 72 14.36 -13.74 -9.54
C ILE A 72 13.32 -13.25 -10.55
N PRO A 73 12.13 -13.87 -10.62
CA PRO A 73 11.05 -13.37 -11.44
C PRO A 73 10.73 -11.90 -11.09
N THR A 74 10.61 -11.03 -12.09
CA THR A 74 10.32 -9.60 -11.85
C THR A 74 9.02 -9.39 -11.08
N SER A 75 8.05 -10.32 -11.20
CA SER A 75 6.82 -10.32 -10.40
C SER A 75 7.02 -10.54 -8.90
N ALA A 76 8.19 -11.04 -8.49
CA ALA A 76 8.55 -11.24 -7.07
C ALA A 76 9.42 -10.12 -6.51
N LEU A 77 9.76 -9.11 -7.32
CA LEU A 77 10.55 -7.96 -6.91
C LEU A 77 9.65 -6.77 -6.62
N VAL A 78 9.98 -6.03 -5.58
CA VAL A 78 9.34 -4.77 -5.22
C VAL A 78 10.36 -3.65 -5.36
N LYS A 79 10.14 -2.73 -6.29
CA LYS A 79 11.07 -1.62 -6.55
C LYS A 79 11.08 -0.57 -5.44
N ARG A 80 9.97 -0.45 -4.72
CA ARG A 80 9.81 0.52 -3.64
C ARG A 80 9.04 -0.16 -2.52
N LEU A 81 9.48 0.03 -1.31
CA LEU A 81 8.82 -0.47 -0.13
C LEU A 81 8.84 0.61 0.94
N GLY A 82 7.82 1.41 0.95
CA GLY A 82 7.53 2.29 2.07
C GLY A 82 6.09 2.05 2.50
N ILE A 83 5.87 1.88 3.80
CA ILE A 83 4.56 1.77 4.40
C ILE A 83 4.35 3.02 5.25
N LEU A 84 3.25 3.74 5.01
CA LEU A 84 2.79 4.80 5.88
C LEU A 84 1.62 4.27 6.72
N VAL A 85 1.77 4.26 8.03
CA VAL A 85 0.67 4.08 8.98
C VAL A 85 0.22 5.47 9.42
N LEU A 86 -0.89 5.92 8.87
CA LEU A 86 -1.49 7.21 9.15
C LEU A 86 -2.61 7.05 10.18
N LYS A 87 -2.33 7.43 11.43
CA LYS A 87 -3.36 7.48 12.48
C LYS A 87 -4.12 8.80 12.37
N ILE A 88 -5.43 8.70 12.21
CA ILE A 88 -6.35 9.82 12.21
C ILE A 88 -7.02 9.82 13.57
N GLY A 89 -6.48 10.64 14.47
CA GLY A 89 -6.86 10.65 15.88
C GLY A 89 -8.15 11.42 16.15
N ASP A 90 -8.79 11.06 17.25
CA ASP A 90 -9.83 11.82 17.91
C ASP A 90 -9.52 11.92 19.41
N PHE A 91 -10.20 12.82 20.12
CA PHE A 91 -9.94 13.05 21.56
C PHE A 91 -10.57 12.00 22.48
N GLU A 92 -11.50 11.19 21.96
CA GLU A 92 -12.30 10.28 22.80
C GLU A 92 -11.73 8.86 22.86
N SER A 93 -11.21 8.36 21.70
CA SER A 93 -10.85 6.95 21.56
C SER A 93 -9.35 6.71 21.30
N GLU A 94 -8.53 7.76 21.31
CA GLU A 94 -7.11 7.64 20.98
C GLU A 94 -6.40 6.59 21.84
N ASP A 95 -6.57 6.66 23.15
CA ASP A 95 -5.88 5.78 24.10
C ASP A 95 -6.49 4.38 24.18
N SER A 96 -7.82 4.30 24.04
CA SER A 96 -8.55 3.03 24.20
C SER A 96 -8.54 2.15 22.95
N LEU A 97 -8.40 2.73 21.75
CA LEU A 97 -8.52 2.02 20.48
C LEU A 97 -7.42 2.36 19.48
N LEU A 98 -7.24 3.65 19.15
CA LEU A 98 -6.40 4.02 17.99
C LEU A 98 -4.90 3.82 18.27
N ASN A 99 -4.43 4.18 19.48
CA ASN A 99 -3.05 3.93 19.89
C ASN A 99 -2.76 2.44 19.99
N PRO A 100 -3.56 1.59 20.68
CA PRO A 100 -3.35 0.14 20.68
C PRO A 100 -3.33 -0.48 19.28
N LEU A 101 -4.21 -0.05 18.38
CA LEU A 101 -4.24 -0.55 17.01
C LEU A 101 -2.96 -0.16 16.24
N ARG A 102 -2.53 1.11 16.33
CA ARG A 102 -1.28 1.57 15.72
C ARG A 102 -0.06 0.82 16.28
N GLU A 103 0.03 0.65 17.61
CA GLU A 103 1.15 -0.05 18.25
C GLU A 103 1.18 -1.53 17.88
N SER A 104 0.04 -2.18 17.75
CA SER A 104 -0.04 -3.56 17.24
C SER A 104 0.57 -3.69 15.83
N LEU A 105 0.30 -2.73 14.94
CA LEU A 105 0.94 -2.69 13.61
C LEU A 105 2.43 -2.36 13.71
N ARG A 106 2.82 -1.45 14.61
CA ARG A 106 4.23 -1.10 14.82
C ARG A 106 5.04 -2.33 15.24
N HIS A 107 4.59 -3.05 16.23
CA HIS A 107 5.27 -4.27 16.67
C HIS A 107 5.34 -5.32 15.57
N TYR A 108 4.27 -5.51 14.82
CA TYR A 108 4.27 -6.45 13.71
C TYR A 108 5.27 -6.06 12.62
N PHE A 109 5.26 -4.81 12.17
CA PHE A 109 6.17 -4.38 11.11
C PHE A 109 7.64 -4.36 11.55
N SER A 110 7.93 -4.10 12.83
CA SER A 110 9.30 -4.15 13.33
C SER A 110 9.94 -5.56 13.26
N LEU A 111 9.10 -6.62 13.18
CA LEU A 111 9.58 -7.99 12.95
C LEU A 111 9.88 -8.27 11.47
N LEU A 112 9.32 -7.49 10.55
CA LEU A 112 9.38 -7.75 9.12
C LEU A 112 10.30 -6.81 8.35
N LEU A 113 10.42 -5.58 8.80
CA LEU A 113 10.98 -4.46 8.05
C LEU A 113 12.01 -3.72 8.89
N SER A 114 12.97 -3.12 8.21
CA SER A 114 13.97 -2.28 8.84
C SER A 114 13.39 -0.93 9.27
N GLU A 115 14.03 -0.29 10.22
CA GLU A 115 13.72 1.09 10.59
C GLU A 115 13.84 2.01 9.37
N GLY A 116 12.86 2.89 9.20
CA GLY A 116 12.77 3.80 8.05
C GLY A 116 12.00 3.26 6.84
N GLU A 117 11.66 1.97 6.81
CA GLU A 117 10.78 1.41 5.77
C GLU A 117 9.29 1.58 6.12
N VAL A 118 8.98 1.84 7.39
CA VAL A 118 7.64 2.13 7.87
C VAL A 118 7.61 3.48 8.56
N LEU A 119 6.80 4.39 8.06
CA LEU A 119 6.58 5.70 8.64
C LEU A 119 5.27 5.70 9.42
N TYR A 120 5.30 6.17 10.65
CA TYR A 120 4.13 6.34 11.51
C TYR A 120 3.85 7.83 11.67
N TRP A 121 2.65 8.25 11.30
CA TRP A 121 2.26 9.64 11.39
C TRP A 121 0.86 9.79 11.98
N ASP A 122 0.70 10.80 12.83
CA ASP A 122 -0.55 11.11 13.51
C ASP A 122 -1.09 12.44 13.01
N VAL A 123 -2.37 12.48 12.67
CA VAL A 123 -3.10 13.71 12.29
C VAL A 123 -4.44 13.76 13.00
N ARG A 124 -4.88 14.96 13.35
CA ARG A 124 -6.19 15.22 13.95
C ARG A 124 -7.04 16.21 13.15
N SER A 125 -6.47 16.77 12.08
CA SER A 125 -7.17 17.71 11.21
C SER A 125 -6.79 17.54 9.75
N LEU A 126 -7.62 18.05 8.83
CA LEU A 126 -7.28 18.09 7.41
C LEU A 126 -6.08 18.99 7.13
N ASP A 127 -5.89 20.04 7.92
CA ASP A 127 -4.74 20.94 7.76
C ASP A 127 -3.42 20.24 8.13
N GLU A 128 -3.43 19.42 9.18
CA GLU A 128 -2.28 18.59 9.53
C GLU A 128 -2.00 17.55 8.45
N LEU A 129 -3.04 16.88 7.94
CA LEU A 129 -2.91 15.96 6.82
C LEU A 129 -2.34 16.66 5.58
N SER A 130 -2.87 17.83 5.24
CA SER A 130 -2.42 18.60 4.09
C SER A 130 -0.96 19.03 4.23
N ARG A 131 -0.57 19.56 5.39
CA ARG A 131 0.83 19.92 5.66
C ARG A 131 1.74 18.72 5.54
N PHE A 132 1.41 17.63 6.22
CA PHE A 132 2.19 16.39 6.15
C PHE A 132 2.31 15.91 4.71
N TRP A 133 1.19 15.79 4.01
CA TRP A 133 1.16 15.23 2.66
C TRP A 133 1.93 16.09 1.65
N LYS A 134 1.86 17.43 1.75
CA LYS A 134 2.58 18.35 0.86
C LYS A 134 4.07 18.44 1.15
N THR A 135 4.49 18.26 2.41
CA THR A 135 5.90 18.40 2.80
C THR A 135 6.71 17.11 2.66
N GLN A 136 6.06 15.96 2.45
CA GLN A 136 6.75 14.69 2.28
C GLN A 136 7.45 14.60 0.92
N ASN A 137 8.74 14.86 0.91
CA ASN A 137 9.59 14.71 -0.29
C ASN A 137 9.71 13.23 -0.75
N ASN A 138 9.30 12.28 0.09
CA ASN A 138 9.46 10.84 -0.15
C ASN A 138 8.14 10.13 -0.52
N HIS A 139 7.11 10.85 -0.98
CA HIS A 139 5.83 10.24 -1.38
C HIS A 139 6.00 9.03 -2.29
N ASN A 140 6.93 9.12 -3.22
CA ASN A 140 7.16 8.07 -4.18
C ASN A 140 7.89 6.84 -3.62
N ALA A 141 8.47 6.92 -2.43
CA ALA A 141 9.00 5.77 -1.72
C ALA A 141 7.90 4.95 -1.02
N ILE A 142 6.77 5.61 -0.67
CA ILE A 142 5.63 4.97 -0.02
C ILE A 142 4.77 4.27 -1.07
N THR A 143 4.58 2.98 -0.90
CA THR A 143 3.75 2.14 -1.78
C THR A 143 2.42 1.75 -1.13
N HIS A 144 2.37 1.72 0.20
CA HIS A 144 1.18 1.35 0.97
C HIS A 144 0.87 2.42 2.00
N VAL A 145 -0.41 2.75 2.12
CA VAL A 145 -0.91 3.66 3.16
C VAL A 145 -1.98 2.94 3.96
N ILE A 146 -1.76 2.82 5.26
CA ILE A 146 -2.71 2.24 6.20
C ILE A 146 -3.38 3.36 6.96
N LEU A 147 -4.71 3.50 6.82
CA LEU A 147 -5.50 4.47 7.53
C LEU A 147 -6.04 3.84 8.81
N VAL A 148 -5.70 4.40 9.95
CA VAL A 148 -6.17 4.00 11.28
C VAL A 148 -7.02 5.14 11.83
N GLY A 149 -8.31 4.90 12.09
CA GLY A 149 -9.22 5.94 12.56
C GLY A 149 -10.67 5.46 12.63
N HIS A 150 -11.58 6.36 12.97
CA HIS A 150 -13.01 6.11 12.88
C HIS A 150 -13.55 6.43 11.50
N GLY A 151 -14.43 5.57 11.00
CA GLY A 151 -15.05 5.73 9.68
C GLY A 151 -16.57 5.56 9.72
N LYS A 152 -17.20 6.13 8.72
CA LYS A 152 -18.59 5.94 8.30
C LYS A 152 -18.64 5.75 6.79
N SER A 153 -19.82 5.46 6.28
CA SER A 153 -20.05 5.14 4.86
C SER A 153 -19.55 6.18 3.85
N ASN A 154 -19.31 7.41 4.26
CA ASN A 154 -18.86 8.51 3.39
C ASN A 154 -17.80 9.42 4.01
N SER A 155 -17.33 9.16 5.22
CA SER A 155 -16.47 10.07 5.98
C SER A 155 -15.53 9.37 6.95
N ILE A 156 -14.47 10.08 7.35
CA ILE A 156 -13.56 9.70 8.44
C ILE A 156 -13.55 10.81 9.49
N LYS A 157 -13.46 10.43 10.77
CA LYS A 157 -13.43 11.37 11.90
C LYS A 157 -12.02 11.93 12.09
N PHE A 158 -11.87 13.25 12.02
CA PHE A 158 -10.66 13.98 12.33
C PHE A 158 -10.92 14.84 13.56
N GLY A 159 -10.22 14.58 14.66
CA GLY A 159 -10.55 15.22 15.93
C GLY A 159 -12.03 15.01 16.27
N ASP A 160 -12.77 16.09 16.41
CA ASP A 160 -14.22 16.03 16.72
C ASP A 160 -15.12 16.14 15.47
N THR A 161 -14.54 16.21 14.27
CA THR A 161 -15.30 16.49 13.05
C THR A 161 -15.24 15.34 12.04
N TRP A 162 -16.39 15.02 11.44
CA TRP A 162 -16.47 14.11 10.32
C TRP A 162 -16.13 14.80 9.01
N LYS A 163 -15.14 14.29 8.30
CA LYS A 163 -14.69 14.80 7.00
C LYS A 163 -15.09 13.87 5.89
N LEU A 164 -15.72 14.42 4.87
CA LEU A 164 -16.17 13.66 3.71
C LEU A 164 -14.99 13.13 2.89
N SER A 165 -15.21 12.02 2.21
CA SER A 165 -14.22 11.45 1.29
C SER A 165 -13.70 12.46 0.27
N LYS A 166 -14.56 13.37 -0.22
CA LYS A 166 -14.15 14.42 -1.16
C LYS A 166 -13.11 15.36 -0.57
N GLU A 167 -13.29 15.83 0.67
CA GLU A 167 -12.35 16.74 1.33
C GLU A 167 -10.97 16.08 1.53
N ILE A 168 -10.97 14.78 1.88
CA ILE A 168 -9.73 13.98 2.02
C ILE A 168 -9.07 13.79 0.65
N ASN A 169 -9.87 13.52 -0.36
CA ASN A 169 -9.43 13.32 -1.73
C ASN A 169 -8.72 14.54 -2.31
N ASP A 170 -9.29 15.73 -2.07
CA ASP A 170 -8.73 17.01 -2.54
C ASP A 170 -7.33 17.26 -1.95
N ILE A 171 -7.05 16.75 -0.76
CA ILE A 171 -5.73 16.85 -0.12
C ILE A 171 -4.75 15.80 -0.69
N LEU A 172 -5.19 14.57 -0.86
CA LEU A 172 -4.34 13.48 -1.29
C LEU A 172 -3.98 13.54 -2.79
N ASN A 173 -4.80 14.21 -3.58
CA ASN A 173 -4.63 14.33 -5.03
C ASN A 173 -3.59 15.38 -5.39
N LEU A 174 -2.32 15.03 -5.29
CA LEU A 174 -1.19 15.87 -5.70
C LEU A 174 -0.59 15.36 -7.01
N ASP A 175 -0.19 16.29 -7.87
CA ASP A 175 0.51 15.98 -9.12
C ASP A 175 1.86 15.30 -8.86
N GLY A 176 2.21 14.35 -9.73
CA GLY A 176 3.50 13.65 -9.65
C GLY A 176 3.62 12.61 -8.54
N VAL A 177 2.57 12.37 -7.76
CA VAL A 177 2.53 11.32 -6.74
C VAL A 177 2.16 9.98 -7.37
N PHE A 178 3.03 8.98 -7.22
CA PHE A 178 2.74 7.64 -7.73
C PHE A 178 1.58 6.96 -7.01
N PRO A 179 0.76 6.17 -7.73
CA PRO A 179 -0.33 5.41 -7.14
C PRO A 179 0.12 4.50 -6.00
N LYS A 180 -0.69 4.41 -4.96
CA LYS A 180 -0.45 3.66 -3.74
C LYS A 180 -1.59 2.71 -3.45
N GLN A 181 -1.28 1.64 -2.75
CA GLN A 181 -2.30 0.78 -2.17
C GLN A 181 -2.75 1.34 -0.82
N PHE A 182 -4.03 1.61 -0.70
CA PHE A 182 -4.62 2.06 0.55
C PHE A 182 -5.30 0.88 1.25
N ILE A 183 -5.06 0.79 2.56
CA ILE A 183 -5.74 -0.15 3.45
C ILE A 183 -6.37 0.67 4.56
N SER A 184 -7.68 0.80 4.51
CA SER A 184 -8.43 1.50 5.56
C SER A 184 -8.85 0.50 6.63
N LEU A 185 -8.51 0.79 7.87
CA LEU A 185 -8.99 0.10 9.06
C LEU A 185 -10.14 0.88 9.74
N CYS A 186 -10.62 1.93 9.07
CA CYS A 186 -11.76 2.73 9.48
C CYS A 186 -13.07 2.04 9.08
N CYS A 187 -14.01 1.92 10.02
CA CYS A 187 -15.30 1.27 9.79
C CYS A 187 -16.03 1.84 8.57
N GLU A 188 -16.75 0.99 7.83
CA GLU A 188 -17.65 1.35 6.73
C GLU A 188 -17.04 2.07 5.52
N THR A 189 -15.74 2.36 5.52
CA THR A 189 -15.08 3.02 4.38
C THR A 189 -14.98 2.14 3.13
N GLY A 190 -15.34 0.86 3.22
CA GLY A 190 -15.52 -0.06 2.09
C GLY A 190 -16.89 0.05 1.41
N ILE A 191 -17.84 0.85 1.94
CA ILE A 191 -19.13 1.13 1.32
C ILE A 191 -18.93 1.96 0.03
N ALA A 192 -19.83 1.80 -0.93
CA ALA A 192 -19.71 2.42 -2.25
C ALA A 192 -19.51 3.95 -2.21
N ASN A 193 -20.19 4.64 -1.29
CA ASN A 193 -20.08 6.10 -1.17
C ASN A 193 -18.66 6.58 -0.91
N PHE A 194 -17.89 5.87 -0.09
CA PHE A 194 -16.48 6.17 0.16
C PHE A 194 -15.58 5.41 -0.81
N GLY A 195 -15.72 4.08 -0.87
CA GLY A 195 -14.81 3.20 -1.59
C GLY A 195 -14.72 3.48 -3.09
N LYS A 196 -15.87 3.75 -3.73
CA LYS A 196 -15.93 4.11 -5.16
C LYS A 196 -15.19 5.42 -5.44
N MET A 197 -15.52 6.47 -4.68
CA MET A 197 -14.93 7.81 -4.89
C MET A 197 -13.43 7.81 -4.60
N PHE A 198 -13.03 7.22 -3.47
CA PHE A 198 -11.63 7.18 -3.06
C PHE A 198 -10.76 6.39 -4.03
N SER A 199 -11.25 5.25 -4.52
CA SER A 199 -10.49 4.41 -5.45
C SER A 199 -10.40 4.95 -6.89
N GLN A 200 -11.07 6.05 -7.20
CA GLN A 200 -10.94 6.78 -8.47
C GLN A 200 -9.81 7.82 -8.45
N LEU A 201 -9.24 8.11 -7.28
CA LEU A 201 -8.13 9.05 -7.19
C LEU A 201 -6.90 8.54 -7.95
N PRO A 202 -6.20 9.39 -8.71
CA PRO A 202 -4.95 9.03 -9.36
C PRO A 202 -3.92 8.45 -8.40
N VAL A 203 -3.88 8.93 -7.15
CA VAL A 203 -2.97 8.45 -6.10
C VAL A 203 -3.37 7.07 -5.54
N CYS A 204 -4.59 6.59 -5.82
CA CYS A 204 -5.10 5.32 -5.31
C CYS A 204 -5.02 4.22 -6.37
N GLU A 205 -4.05 3.33 -6.25
CA GLU A 205 -4.00 2.12 -7.08
C GLU A 205 -5.14 1.16 -6.74
N SER A 206 -5.39 0.95 -5.45
CA SER A 206 -6.54 0.21 -4.93
C SER A 206 -6.80 0.57 -3.47
N LEU A 207 -8.04 0.45 -3.03
CA LEU A 207 -8.47 0.60 -1.65
C LEU A 207 -8.98 -0.74 -1.13
N ILE A 208 -8.45 -1.18 0.01
CA ILE A 208 -8.99 -2.28 0.82
C ILE A 208 -9.61 -1.66 2.06
N ALA A 209 -10.88 -1.95 2.33
CA ALA A 209 -11.59 -1.32 3.45
C ALA A 209 -12.80 -2.16 3.91
N PRO A 210 -13.20 -2.10 5.19
CA PRO A 210 -14.40 -2.79 5.67
C PRO A 210 -15.66 -2.05 5.25
N PHE A 211 -16.70 -2.79 4.83
CA PHE A 211 -18.00 -2.21 4.50
C PHE A 211 -19.00 -2.22 5.68
N GLN A 212 -18.56 -2.71 6.82
CA GLN A 212 -19.31 -2.74 8.08
C GLN A 212 -18.44 -2.22 9.22
N SER A 213 -19.06 -1.99 10.37
CA SER A 213 -18.32 -1.78 11.60
C SER A 213 -17.48 -3.00 11.93
N ILE A 214 -16.23 -2.81 12.32
CA ILE A 214 -15.28 -3.88 12.59
C ILE A 214 -14.56 -3.62 13.92
N HIS A 215 -14.34 -4.68 14.67
CA HIS A 215 -13.56 -4.58 15.91
C HIS A 215 -12.07 -4.35 15.59
N GLY A 216 -11.40 -3.51 16.37
CA GLY A 216 -9.99 -3.14 16.14
C GLY A 216 -9.03 -4.34 16.09
N SER A 217 -9.29 -5.40 16.90
CA SER A 217 -8.47 -6.61 16.85
C SER A 217 -8.58 -7.35 15.51
N ILE A 218 -9.78 -7.40 14.92
CA ILE A 218 -10.01 -8.03 13.61
C ILE A 218 -9.34 -7.20 12.52
N ALA A 219 -9.46 -5.87 12.60
CA ALA A 219 -8.80 -4.95 11.68
C ALA A 219 -7.28 -5.11 11.70
N SER A 220 -6.70 -5.18 12.91
CA SER A 220 -5.27 -5.42 13.10
C SER A 220 -4.83 -6.77 12.54
N GLN A 221 -5.53 -7.85 12.91
CA GLN A 221 -5.21 -9.21 12.47
C GLN A 221 -5.31 -9.35 10.94
N PHE A 222 -6.36 -8.80 10.34
CA PHE A 222 -6.50 -8.78 8.89
C PHE A 222 -5.32 -8.08 8.21
N CYS A 223 -4.96 -6.88 8.68
CA CYS A 223 -3.87 -6.10 8.12
C CYS A 223 -2.53 -6.85 8.24
N GLN A 224 -2.21 -7.41 9.40
CA GLN A 224 -1.01 -8.20 9.62
C GLN A 224 -0.99 -9.44 8.72
N THR A 225 -2.11 -10.16 8.61
CA THR A 225 -2.23 -11.34 7.75
C THR A 225 -2.06 -10.98 6.27
N TYR A 226 -2.61 -9.84 5.83
CA TYR A 226 -2.41 -9.33 4.48
C TYR A 226 -0.94 -9.09 4.17
N PHE A 227 -0.22 -8.39 5.05
CA PHE A 227 1.20 -8.11 4.87
C PHE A 227 2.08 -9.36 5.02
N ASN A 228 1.67 -10.34 5.81
CA ASN A 228 2.33 -11.64 5.87
C ASN A 228 2.35 -12.30 4.49
N TYR A 229 1.20 -12.41 3.83
CA TYR A 229 1.15 -12.97 2.48
C TYR A 229 1.87 -12.12 1.44
N LEU A 230 1.78 -10.79 1.57
CA LEU A 230 2.42 -9.86 0.63
C LEU A 230 3.94 -9.90 0.76
N LEU A 231 4.47 -9.72 1.97
CA LEU A 231 5.90 -9.51 2.23
C LEU A 231 6.65 -10.83 2.42
N LEU A 232 6.17 -11.72 3.28
CA LEU A 232 6.87 -12.98 3.55
C LEU A 232 6.72 -13.99 2.43
N GLN A 233 5.53 -14.09 1.85
CA GLN A 233 5.25 -15.09 0.82
C GLN A 233 5.35 -14.53 -0.61
N GLY A 234 5.59 -13.23 -0.78
CA GLY A 234 5.72 -12.58 -2.08
C GLY A 234 4.47 -12.74 -2.96
N LYS A 235 3.27 -12.74 -2.36
CA LYS A 235 2.02 -12.85 -3.12
C LYS A 235 1.63 -11.49 -3.67
N THR A 236 0.86 -11.47 -4.74
CA THR A 236 0.27 -10.22 -5.26
C THR A 236 -0.75 -9.67 -4.28
N SER A 237 -1.01 -8.36 -4.31
CA SER A 237 -1.99 -7.70 -3.44
C SER A 237 -3.38 -8.36 -3.50
N GLY A 238 -3.85 -8.78 -4.68
CA GLY A 238 -5.14 -9.46 -4.80
C GLY A 238 -5.18 -10.84 -4.13
N VAL A 239 -4.11 -11.61 -4.27
CA VAL A 239 -3.99 -12.92 -3.61
C VAL A 239 -3.84 -12.75 -2.10
N SER A 240 -3.03 -11.78 -1.67
CA SER A 240 -2.84 -11.46 -0.24
C SER A 240 -4.15 -11.03 0.42
N PHE A 241 -4.93 -10.19 -0.26
CA PHE A 241 -6.26 -9.78 0.19
C PHE A 241 -7.19 -10.98 0.40
N LYS A 242 -7.34 -11.83 -0.63
CA LYS A 242 -8.22 -13.00 -0.56
C LYS A 242 -7.81 -13.92 0.60
N LYS A 243 -6.51 -14.25 0.68
CA LYS A 243 -5.99 -15.12 1.73
C LYS A 243 -6.14 -14.52 3.13
N ALA A 244 -5.90 -13.22 3.29
CA ALA A 244 -6.08 -12.54 4.57
C ALA A 244 -7.54 -12.54 5.02
N ARG A 245 -8.47 -12.26 4.10
CA ARG A 245 -9.90 -12.31 4.37
C ARG A 245 -10.37 -13.70 4.78
N ASP A 246 -9.89 -14.73 4.07
CA ASP A 246 -10.27 -16.12 4.32
C ASP A 246 -9.65 -16.67 5.63
N ALA A 247 -8.45 -16.21 6.00
CA ALA A 247 -7.72 -16.67 7.19
C ALA A 247 -8.05 -15.89 8.48
N THR A 248 -8.66 -14.69 8.37
CA THR A 248 -8.98 -13.88 9.55
C THR A 248 -10.47 -14.03 9.88
N PRO A 249 -10.83 -14.58 11.04
CA PRO A 249 -12.24 -14.68 11.46
C PRO A 249 -12.93 -13.31 11.41
N ASN A 250 -14.15 -13.27 10.89
CA ASN A 250 -14.97 -12.05 10.75
C ASN A 250 -14.40 -10.96 9.82
N ALA A 251 -13.37 -11.26 9.03
CA ALA A 251 -12.83 -10.32 8.04
C ALA A 251 -13.57 -10.33 6.69
N THR A 252 -14.68 -11.05 6.58
CA THR A 252 -15.52 -11.08 5.36
C THR A 252 -16.12 -9.72 5.00
N SER A 253 -16.11 -8.77 5.96
CA SER A 253 -16.52 -7.37 5.73
C SER A 253 -15.54 -6.57 4.87
N PHE A 254 -14.29 -7.00 4.71
CA PHE A 254 -13.36 -6.27 3.87
C PHE A 254 -13.71 -6.42 2.38
N ARG A 255 -13.62 -5.28 1.67
CA ARG A 255 -13.84 -5.16 0.22
C ARG A 255 -12.62 -4.53 -0.42
N ARG A 256 -12.41 -4.84 -1.69
CA ARG A 256 -11.35 -4.26 -2.49
C ARG A 256 -11.93 -3.48 -3.68
N TRP A 257 -11.55 -2.22 -3.75
CA TRP A 257 -11.95 -1.28 -4.80
C TRP A 257 -10.76 -0.92 -5.68
N LYS A 258 -11.01 -0.76 -6.98
CA LYS A 258 -10.01 -0.25 -7.94
C LYS A 258 -10.73 0.54 -9.04
N ASN A 259 -10.25 1.77 -9.33
CA ASN A 259 -10.82 2.62 -10.38
C ASN A 259 -12.36 2.76 -10.28
N GLY A 260 -12.87 2.95 -9.07
CA GLY A 260 -14.31 3.08 -8.81
C GLY A 260 -15.13 1.80 -8.93
N LYS A 261 -14.49 0.65 -9.11
CA LYS A 261 -15.16 -0.65 -9.22
C LYS A 261 -14.82 -1.54 -8.04
N LEU A 262 -15.83 -2.22 -7.51
CA LEU A 262 -15.65 -3.29 -6.54
C LEU A 262 -15.09 -4.51 -7.29
N ILE A 263 -13.92 -4.99 -6.87
CA ILE A 263 -13.22 -6.09 -7.54
C ILE A 263 -13.13 -7.36 -6.70
N SER A 264 -13.41 -7.27 -5.40
CA SER A 264 -13.54 -8.42 -4.47
C SER A 264 -13.99 -8.00 -3.06
#